data_7bc5706b018dc1561ec1934a67a60815
#
_entry.id   7bc5706b018dc1561ec1934a67a60815
#
_cell.length_a   1.000
_cell.length_b   1.000
_cell.length_c   1.000
_cell.angle_alpha   90.00
_cell.angle_beta   90.00
_cell.angle_gamma   90.00
#
_symmetry.space_group_name_H-M   'P 1'
#
loop_
_entity.id
_entity.type
_entity.pdbx_description
1 polymer ?
#
loop_
_entity_poly.entity_id
_entity_poly.type
_entity_poly.pdbx_seq_one_letter_code
_entity_poly.pdbx_strand_id
1 'polypeptide(L)'
;MKVVRSTCNYCSIACNFDFHVNDNGFIERVKPSEDYPVNQGFCCVKGLNLDKQNTIYENPVLPLIRKENGEFEHISWDEAFKVFADKVKKIQDKYGKESFAFLSTGQLLSEEMALAGHIGRNFLGGNGDGNTRLCMATAVVAYKQSFGFDAPPYTLDDLEHSDVMIFIGCNPIVAHPILWSRVAKNENKNKKVIVIDPRKSETAVRADMWIDIKPKSDIRLLYTLANVLIEKGWIDEEFIKNSTEDFEGFKNHVKNYDINDVEEYTGISKGKVLELAEIIHKGEKVSLWWTMGVNQGFQAVRTAQAIINIALMTGNIGRPGTGANSITGQCNAMGSRIFSNTTGLYGGGEYSDVKRRKAIAEILEIDEELLPKKPTKPYNEIVDGINKVLNGTTNMNELNNKLALY
;
A
#
# COMPACT_ATOMS: atom_id res chain seq x y z
N MET A 1 10.06 -9.11 35.55
CA MET A 1 9.56 -9.29 34.17
C MET A 1 8.46 -8.27 33.89
N LYS A 2 8.59 -7.43 32.88
CA LYS A 2 7.66 -6.37 32.50
C LYS A 2 6.82 -6.83 31.31
N VAL A 3 5.52 -6.52 31.30
CA VAL A 3 4.67 -6.73 30.12
C VAL A 3 4.56 -5.42 29.36
N VAL A 4 4.92 -5.43 28.07
CA VAL A 4 4.85 -4.28 27.17
C VAL A 4 3.90 -4.63 26.02
N ARG A 5 2.86 -3.86 25.86
CA ARG A 5 1.92 -4.03 24.74
C ARG A 5 2.42 -3.25 23.52
N SER A 6 2.48 -3.92 22.36
CA SER A 6 2.90 -3.29 21.11
C SER A 6 2.29 -3.99 19.90
N THR A 7 2.48 -3.40 18.73
CA THR A 7 1.91 -3.85 17.46
C THR A 7 2.92 -4.69 16.68
N CYS A 8 2.44 -5.72 16.01
CA CYS A 8 3.22 -6.54 15.08
C CYS A 8 3.72 -5.70 13.89
N ASN A 9 4.99 -5.85 13.55
CA ASN A 9 5.67 -5.09 12.50
C ASN A 9 5.70 -5.79 11.12
N TYR A 10 4.99 -6.90 10.94
CA TYR A 10 5.05 -7.66 9.68
C TYR A 10 4.10 -7.14 8.59
N CYS A 11 2.82 -6.94 8.90
CA CYS A 11 1.85 -6.55 7.88
C CYS A 11 0.84 -5.53 8.40
N SER A 12 0.08 -4.95 7.47
CA SER A 12 -0.88 -3.88 7.73
C SER A 12 -2.07 -4.25 8.62
N ILE A 13 -2.23 -5.52 8.96
CA ILE A 13 -3.29 -5.95 9.88
C ILE A 13 -3.05 -5.40 11.29
N ALA A 14 -1.77 -5.13 11.63
CA ALA A 14 -1.43 -4.48 12.90
C ALA A 14 -1.92 -5.22 14.14
N CYS A 15 -1.77 -6.55 14.16
CA CYS A 15 -2.08 -7.37 15.33
C CYS A 15 -1.34 -6.87 16.56
N ASN A 16 -2.00 -6.87 17.70
CA ASN A 16 -1.42 -6.42 18.96
C ASN A 16 -0.96 -7.60 19.82
N PHE A 17 0.16 -7.41 20.53
CA PHE A 17 0.80 -8.42 21.35
C PHE A 17 1.22 -7.87 22.70
N ASP A 18 1.15 -8.71 23.71
CA ASP A 18 1.74 -8.50 25.03
C ASP A 18 3.10 -9.19 25.07
N PHE A 19 4.18 -8.40 25.05
CA PHE A 19 5.56 -8.85 25.12
C PHE A 19 6.01 -8.96 26.56
N HIS A 20 6.43 -10.12 26.97
CA HIS A 20 7.01 -10.36 28.29
C HIS A 20 8.52 -10.15 28.21
N VAL A 21 8.98 -9.06 28.82
CA VAL A 21 10.37 -8.58 28.73
C VAL A 21 11.05 -8.81 30.06
N ASN A 22 12.25 -9.40 30.05
CA ASN A 22 13.06 -9.59 31.24
C ASN A 22 13.80 -8.30 31.65
N ASP A 23 14.50 -8.36 32.77
CA ASP A 23 15.19 -7.20 33.34
C ASP A 23 16.40 -6.73 32.47
N ASN A 24 16.88 -7.58 31.57
CA ASN A 24 17.93 -7.26 30.59
C ASN A 24 17.36 -6.68 29.27
N GLY A 25 16.02 -6.51 29.15
CA GLY A 25 15.38 -5.95 27.96
C GLY A 25 15.09 -6.99 26.86
N PHE A 26 15.32 -8.27 27.07
CA PHE A 26 15.02 -9.31 26.08
C PHE A 26 13.57 -9.79 26.19
N ILE A 27 12.96 -10.06 25.04
CA ILE A 27 11.62 -10.65 24.94
C ILE A 27 11.74 -12.15 25.19
N GLU A 28 11.13 -12.64 26.27
CA GLU A 28 11.12 -14.06 26.62
C GLU A 28 9.86 -14.78 26.10
N ARG A 29 8.77 -14.03 25.94
CA ARG A 29 7.50 -14.58 25.49
C ARG A 29 6.69 -13.52 24.75
N VAL A 30 6.01 -13.96 23.69
CA VAL A 30 5.04 -13.19 22.93
C VAL A 30 3.65 -13.81 23.11
N LYS A 31 2.65 -13.01 23.52
CA LYS A 31 1.26 -13.43 23.64
C LYS A 31 0.38 -12.46 22.82
N PRO A 32 -0.49 -12.95 21.92
CA PRO A 32 -1.45 -12.08 21.24
C PRO A 32 -2.44 -11.49 22.26
N SER A 33 -2.73 -10.18 22.14
CA SER A 33 -3.64 -9.46 23.04
C SER A 33 -5.09 -9.91 22.78
N GLU A 34 -5.75 -10.43 23.80
CA GLU A 34 -7.10 -11.01 23.68
C GLU A 34 -8.19 -9.95 23.51
N ASP A 35 -7.99 -8.79 24.12
CA ASP A 35 -8.92 -7.66 24.15
C ASP A 35 -8.76 -6.69 22.96
N TYR A 36 -7.79 -6.95 22.06
CA TYR A 36 -7.56 -6.07 20.90
C TYR A 36 -8.49 -6.43 19.73
N PRO A 37 -9.30 -5.48 19.23
CA PRO A 37 -10.40 -5.78 18.30
C PRO A 37 -9.94 -6.33 16.95
N VAL A 38 -8.71 -6.03 16.54
CA VAL A 38 -8.17 -6.49 15.25
C VAL A 38 -7.91 -7.99 15.24
N ASN A 39 -7.09 -8.47 16.16
CA ASN A 39 -6.69 -9.87 16.19
C ASN A 39 -7.38 -10.73 17.24
N GLN A 40 -8.08 -10.16 18.23
CA GLN A 40 -8.95 -10.86 19.18
C GLN A 40 -8.29 -12.12 19.80
N GLY A 41 -7.04 -12.00 20.23
CA GLY A 41 -6.28 -13.13 20.78
C GLY A 41 -5.68 -14.09 19.76
N PHE A 42 -5.92 -13.88 18.46
CA PHE A 42 -5.32 -14.69 17.39
C PHE A 42 -4.02 -14.08 16.87
N CYS A 43 -3.17 -14.91 16.29
CA CYS A 43 -1.98 -14.47 15.58
C CYS A 43 -1.55 -15.50 14.53
N CYS A 44 -0.75 -15.05 13.59
CA CYS A 44 -0.12 -15.93 12.61
C CYS A 44 1.28 -16.36 13.06
N VAL A 45 1.85 -17.32 12.35
CA VAL A 45 3.20 -17.84 12.64
C VAL A 45 4.28 -16.75 12.65
N LYS A 46 4.13 -15.68 11.83
CA LYS A 46 5.09 -14.55 11.81
C LYS A 46 5.07 -13.80 13.13
N GLY A 47 3.88 -13.46 13.62
CA GLY A 47 3.69 -12.77 14.90
C GLY A 47 4.18 -13.60 16.10
N LEU A 48 3.96 -14.91 16.09
CA LEU A 48 4.45 -15.81 17.16
C LEU A 48 5.97 -15.87 17.26
N ASN A 49 6.70 -15.49 16.22
CA ASN A 49 8.17 -15.54 16.19
C ASN A 49 8.81 -14.15 16.31
N LEU A 50 8.07 -13.13 16.80
CA LEU A 50 8.62 -11.79 17.01
C LEU A 50 9.75 -11.75 18.06
N ASP A 51 9.69 -12.64 19.07
CA ASP A 51 10.75 -12.82 20.07
C ASP A 51 12.10 -13.16 19.43
N LYS A 52 12.10 -14.04 18.45
CA LYS A 52 13.32 -14.50 17.77
C LYS A 52 14.05 -13.38 17.02
N GLN A 53 13.35 -12.32 16.59
CA GLN A 53 14.00 -11.19 15.93
C GLN A 53 14.92 -10.42 16.87
N ASN A 54 14.57 -10.32 18.15
CA ASN A 54 15.35 -9.60 19.15
C ASN A 54 16.46 -10.45 19.79
N THR A 55 16.46 -11.76 19.53
CA THR A 55 17.47 -12.70 20.07
C THR A 55 18.51 -13.11 19.04
N ILE A 56 18.45 -12.62 17.81
CA ILE A 56 19.45 -12.90 16.79
C ILE A 56 20.71 -12.09 17.10
N TYR A 57 21.67 -12.74 17.75
CA TYR A 57 22.99 -12.19 18.07
C TYR A 57 23.82 -11.80 16.84
N GLU A 58 23.39 -12.18 15.64
CA GLU A 58 24.04 -11.88 14.37
C GLU A 58 23.57 -10.55 13.75
N ASN A 59 22.58 -9.89 14.34
CA ASN A 59 22.19 -8.57 13.87
C ASN A 59 23.31 -7.56 14.15
N PRO A 60 23.78 -6.82 13.13
CA PRO A 60 24.79 -5.80 13.32
C PRO A 60 24.21 -4.68 14.20
N VAL A 61 24.77 -4.53 15.40
CA VAL A 61 24.40 -3.49 16.38
C VAL A 61 25.31 -2.28 16.29
N LEU A 62 26.43 -2.39 15.57
CA LEU A 62 27.39 -1.33 15.33
C LEU A 62 27.48 -1.02 13.83
N PRO A 63 27.72 0.25 13.46
CA PRO A 63 27.96 0.63 12.08
C PRO A 63 29.20 -0.05 11.50
N LEU A 64 29.18 -0.25 10.19
CA LEU A 64 30.30 -0.78 9.42
C LEU A 64 30.77 0.25 8.41
N ILE A 65 32.09 0.44 8.32
CA ILE A 65 32.70 1.24 7.26
C ILE A 65 33.46 0.32 6.29
N ARG A 66 33.35 0.59 4.98
CA ARG A 66 34.14 -0.11 3.97
C ARG A 66 35.52 0.52 3.84
N LYS A 67 36.56 -0.30 3.95
CA LYS A 67 37.97 0.07 3.73
C LYS A 67 38.28 0.16 2.23
N GLU A 68 39.45 0.72 1.91
CA GLU A 68 39.93 0.80 0.52
C GLU A 68 40.16 -0.60 -0.11
N ASN A 69 40.55 -1.58 0.69
CA ASN A 69 40.70 -2.99 0.26
C ASN A 69 39.36 -3.72 0.03
N GLY A 70 38.22 -3.05 0.30
CA GLY A 70 36.87 -3.59 0.14
C GLY A 70 36.31 -4.33 1.35
N GLU A 71 37.10 -4.59 2.39
CA GLU A 71 36.65 -5.18 3.65
C GLU A 71 35.84 -4.20 4.49
N PHE A 72 35.00 -4.74 5.38
CA PHE A 72 34.24 -3.95 6.35
C PHE A 72 34.84 -4.06 7.74
N GLU A 73 34.83 -2.93 8.48
CA GLU A 73 35.17 -2.90 9.89
C GLU A 73 34.11 -2.18 10.71
N HIS A 74 34.00 -2.56 11.99
CA HIS A 74 33.12 -1.89 12.93
C HIS A 74 33.70 -0.52 13.34
N ILE A 75 32.81 0.48 13.37
CA ILE A 75 33.11 1.83 13.88
C ILE A 75 32.08 2.23 14.91
N SER A 76 32.37 3.26 15.70
CA SER A 76 31.42 3.84 16.62
C SER A 76 30.28 4.59 15.88
N TRP A 77 29.15 4.78 16.55
CA TRP A 77 28.06 5.61 16.01
C TRP A 77 28.49 7.06 15.78
N ASP A 78 29.29 7.66 16.68
CA ASP A 78 29.79 9.02 16.53
C ASP A 78 30.67 9.18 15.28
N GLU A 79 31.51 8.19 15.04
CA GLU A 79 32.33 8.14 13.83
C GLU A 79 31.48 7.97 12.56
N ALA A 80 30.48 7.09 12.61
CA ALA A 80 29.57 6.87 11.51
C ALA A 80 28.80 8.16 11.16
N PHE A 81 28.27 8.87 12.15
CA PHE A 81 27.59 10.15 11.94
C PHE A 81 28.51 11.22 11.37
N LYS A 82 29.75 11.31 11.85
CA LYS A 82 30.74 12.22 11.31
C LYS A 82 31.05 11.91 9.84
N VAL A 83 31.35 10.66 9.52
CA VAL A 83 31.62 10.23 8.14
C VAL A 83 30.43 10.53 7.23
N PHE A 84 29.21 10.26 7.69
CA PHE A 84 27.99 10.57 6.94
C PHE A 84 27.87 12.06 6.67
N ALA A 85 27.96 12.90 7.71
CA ALA A 85 27.82 14.34 7.59
C ALA A 85 28.88 14.96 6.66
N ASP A 86 30.16 14.56 6.84
CA ASP A 86 31.26 15.03 6.01
C ASP A 86 31.09 14.65 4.53
N LYS A 87 30.66 13.43 4.25
CA LYS A 87 30.41 12.97 2.88
C LYS A 87 29.23 13.69 2.24
N VAL A 88 28.10 13.81 2.94
CA VAL A 88 26.92 14.53 2.46
C VAL A 88 27.30 15.98 2.15
N LYS A 89 27.96 16.69 3.10
CA LYS A 89 28.40 18.05 2.90
C LYS A 89 29.30 18.19 1.68
N LYS A 90 30.32 17.34 1.55
CA LYS A 90 31.28 17.36 0.41
C LYS A 90 30.56 17.19 -0.93
N ILE A 91 29.56 16.29 -0.99
CA ILE A 91 28.78 16.04 -2.22
C ILE A 91 27.88 17.24 -2.52
N GLN A 92 27.18 17.77 -1.52
CA GLN A 92 26.29 18.91 -1.68
C GLN A 92 27.04 20.21 -2.01
N ASP A 93 28.21 20.46 -1.44
CA ASP A 93 29.07 21.61 -1.77
C ASP A 93 29.49 21.55 -3.25
N LYS A 94 29.68 20.35 -3.81
CA LYS A 94 30.11 20.15 -5.22
C LYS A 94 28.96 20.13 -6.21
N TYR A 95 27.83 19.53 -5.85
CA TYR A 95 26.76 19.18 -6.79
C TYR A 95 25.38 19.77 -6.42
N GLY A 96 25.28 20.52 -5.32
CA GLY A 96 24.02 21.10 -4.83
C GLY A 96 23.23 20.18 -3.91
N LYS A 97 22.25 20.74 -3.20
CA LYS A 97 21.45 20.02 -2.19
C LYS A 97 20.71 18.80 -2.77
N GLU A 98 20.23 18.89 -4.00
CA GLU A 98 19.48 17.82 -4.68
C GLU A 98 20.34 16.58 -5.01
N SER A 99 21.67 16.63 -4.78
CA SER A 99 22.57 15.48 -4.96
C SER A 99 22.43 14.42 -3.85
N PHE A 100 21.70 14.72 -2.79
CA PHE A 100 21.33 13.77 -1.74
C PHE A 100 19.96 13.18 -2.00
N ALA A 101 19.83 11.88 -1.80
CA ALA A 101 18.54 11.19 -1.86
C ALA A 101 18.47 10.11 -0.77
N PHE A 102 17.27 9.88 -0.24
CA PHE A 102 17.00 8.76 0.65
C PHE A 102 15.83 7.94 0.13
N LEU A 103 15.94 6.62 0.26
CA LEU A 103 14.89 5.66 -0.06
C LEU A 103 14.46 4.97 1.23
N SER A 104 13.18 5.05 1.52
CA SER A 104 12.61 4.63 2.78
C SER A 104 11.62 3.48 2.63
N THR A 105 11.05 3.03 3.73
CA THR A 105 10.11 1.91 3.77
C THR A 105 8.87 2.24 4.61
N GLY A 106 7.75 1.62 4.30
CA GLY A 106 6.52 1.67 5.10
C GLY A 106 6.53 0.75 6.33
N GLN A 107 7.71 0.28 6.77
CA GLN A 107 7.88 -0.59 7.94
C GLN A 107 8.61 0.07 9.11
N LEU A 108 8.91 1.36 9.00
CA LEU A 108 9.46 2.16 10.09
C LEU A 108 8.37 2.58 11.08
N LEU A 109 8.77 2.97 12.28
CA LEU A 109 7.90 3.67 13.21
C LEU A 109 7.52 5.05 12.66
N SER A 110 6.40 5.60 13.08
CA SER A 110 5.94 6.92 12.60
C SER A 110 6.93 8.03 12.96
N GLU A 111 7.55 7.94 14.14
CA GLU A 111 8.59 8.85 14.61
C GLU A 111 9.85 8.77 13.75
N GLU A 112 10.28 7.56 13.38
CA GLU A 112 11.42 7.34 12.49
C GLU A 112 11.17 7.91 11.10
N MET A 113 9.95 7.73 10.58
CA MET A 113 9.53 8.30 9.30
C MET A 113 9.56 9.83 9.34
N ALA A 114 9.01 10.41 10.41
CA ALA A 114 9.01 11.86 10.61
C ALA A 114 10.43 12.42 10.63
N LEU A 115 11.33 11.80 11.40
CA LEU A 115 12.74 12.20 11.48
C LEU A 115 13.47 12.04 10.13
N ALA A 116 13.30 10.88 9.46
CA ALA A 116 13.93 10.64 8.16
C ALA A 116 13.47 11.66 7.10
N GLY A 117 12.17 11.95 7.04
CA GLY A 117 11.61 12.95 6.14
C GLY A 117 12.10 14.38 6.48
N HIS A 118 12.15 14.71 7.77
CA HIS A 118 12.60 16.01 8.24
C HIS A 118 14.10 16.24 7.95
N ILE A 119 14.95 15.28 8.33
CA ILE A 119 16.40 15.36 8.07
C ILE A 119 16.65 15.38 6.56
N GLY A 120 16.12 14.41 5.83
CA GLY A 120 16.43 14.25 4.41
C GLY A 120 15.96 15.40 3.52
N ARG A 121 14.76 15.92 3.76
CA ARG A 121 14.19 16.99 2.91
C ARG A 121 14.40 18.38 3.47
N ASN A 122 14.05 18.61 4.74
CA ASN A 122 14.02 19.96 5.27
C ASN A 122 15.44 20.47 5.58
N PHE A 123 16.27 19.63 6.23
CA PHE A 123 17.65 20.02 6.53
C PHE A 123 18.60 19.82 5.35
N LEU A 124 18.63 18.63 4.78
CA LEU A 124 19.56 18.31 3.70
C LEU A 124 19.07 18.79 2.33
N GLY A 125 17.79 19.14 2.19
CA GLY A 125 17.24 19.61 0.92
C GLY A 125 17.25 18.55 -0.19
N GLY A 126 17.32 17.28 0.20
CA GLY A 126 17.46 16.15 -0.70
C GLY A 126 16.15 15.64 -1.25
N ASN A 127 16.25 14.71 -2.20
CA ASN A 127 15.13 13.95 -2.72
C ASN A 127 14.81 12.77 -1.81
N GLY A 128 13.55 12.36 -1.74
CA GLY A 128 13.19 11.19 -0.95
C GLY A 128 11.86 10.59 -1.35
N ASP A 129 11.80 9.26 -1.33
CA ASP A 129 10.56 8.51 -1.52
C ASP A 129 10.63 7.20 -0.74
N GLY A 130 9.48 6.57 -0.52
CA GLY A 130 9.35 5.30 0.16
C GLY A 130 8.88 4.18 -0.76
N ASN A 131 9.19 2.94 -0.40
CA ASN A 131 8.77 1.76 -1.17
C ASN A 131 7.24 1.57 -1.20
N THR A 132 6.48 2.29 -0.39
CA THR A 132 5.02 2.37 -0.51
C THR A 132 4.56 2.96 -1.84
N ARG A 133 5.44 3.71 -2.54
CA ARG A 133 5.26 4.14 -3.93
C ARG A 133 5.04 2.94 -4.86
N LEU A 134 5.80 1.88 -4.70
CA LEU A 134 5.72 0.67 -5.50
C LEU A 134 4.64 -0.30 -5.02
N CYS A 135 4.14 -0.11 -3.81
CA CYS A 135 3.17 -0.98 -3.15
C CYS A 135 1.74 -0.48 -3.38
N MET A 136 1.41 0.69 -2.85
CA MET A 136 0.02 1.16 -2.71
C MET A 136 -0.29 2.46 -3.45
N ALA A 137 0.67 3.10 -4.11
CA ALA A 137 0.42 4.38 -4.80
C ALA A 137 -0.72 4.30 -5.82
N THR A 138 -0.90 3.17 -6.46
CA THR A 138 -2.04 2.89 -7.36
C THR A 138 -3.38 3.07 -6.65
N ALA A 139 -3.58 2.39 -5.51
CA ALA A 139 -4.82 2.50 -4.75
C ALA A 139 -5.02 3.91 -4.19
N VAL A 140 -3.94 4.58 -3.74
CA VAL A 140 -3.98 5.98 -3.31
C VAL A 140 -4.53 6.89 -4.41
N VAL A 141 -4.00 6.77 -5.63
CA VAL A 141 -4.44 7.57 -6.77
C VAL A 141 -5.87 7.24 -7.15
N ALA A 142 -6.22 5.95 -7.19
CA ALA A 142 -7.58 5.51 -7.50
C ALA A 142 -8.60 6.07 -6.48
N TYR A 143 -8.33 5.97 -5.17
CA TYR A 143 -9.21 6.52 -4.14
C TYR A 143 -9.31 8.05 -4.20
N LYS A 144 -8.18 8.75 -4.36
CA LYS A 144 -8.20 10.22 -4.48
C LYS A 144 -9.00 10.69 -5.70
N GLN A 145 -8.90 10.00 -6.83
CA GLN A 145 -9.66 10.33 -8.03
C GLN A 145 -11.15 9.96 -7.91
N SER A 146 -11.48 8.90 -7.17
CA SER A 146 -12.87 8.45 -7.01
C SER A 146 -13.59 9.11 -5.83
N PHE A 147 -12.90 9.35 -4.70
CA PHE A 147 -13.51 9.82 -3.44
C PHE A 147 -12.96 11.16 -2.94
N GLY A 148 -11.93 11.73 -3.60
CA GLY A 148 -11.27 12.96 -3.17
C GLY A 148 -10.22 12.79 -2.07
N PHE A 149 -10.11 11.62 -1.45
CA PHE A 149 -9.18 11.33 -0.36
C PHE A 149 -8.64 9.90 -0.42
N ASP A 150 -7.57 9.63 0.33
CA ASP A 150 -6.92 8.34 0.41
C ASP A 150 -7.30 7.60 1.69
N ALA A 151 -8.39 6.88 1.65
CA ALA A 151 -8.79 5.96 2.71
C ALA A 151 -9.61 4.80 2.13
N PRO A 152 -9.24 3.55 2.41
CA PRO A 152 -10.06 2.41 2.03
C PRO A 152 -11.34 2.39 2.89
N PRO A 153 -12.50 2.15 2.27
CA PRO A 153 -13.79 2.25 2.95
C PRO A 153 -14.20 0.97 3.69
N TYR A 154 -13.30 0.38 4.47
CA TYR A 154 -13.59 -0.89 5.15
C TYR A 154 -13.04 -0.98 6.57
N THR A 155 -13.62 -1.91 7.34
CA THR A 155 -13.06 -2.49 8.56
C THR A 155 -12.86 -3.99 8.38
N LEU A 156 -12.11 -4.65 9.28
CA LEU A 156 -11.95 -6.12 9.22
C LEU A 156 -13.27 -6.85 9.51
N ASP A 157 -14.16 -6.22 10.26
CA ASP A 157 -15.46 -6.80 10.61
C ASP A 157 -16.38 -6.95 9.40
N ASP A 158 -16.17 -6.17 8.33
CA ASP A 158 -16.93 -6.31 7.08
C ASP A 158 -16.86 -7.72 6.49
N LEU A 159 -15.72 -8.40 6.65
CA LEU A 159 -15.56 -9.79 6.20
C LEU A 159 -16.48 -10.78 6.96
N GLU A 160 -16.83 -10.47 8.20
CA GLU A 160 -17.76 -11.30 9.00
C GLU A 160 -19.22 -11.07 8.60
N HIS A 161 -19.50 -10.00 7.85
CA HIS A 161 -20.85 -9.58 7.44
C HIS A 161 -21.12 -9.70 5.93
N SER A 162 -20.10 -9.92 5.10
CA SER A 162 -20.26 -10.03 3.65
C SER A 162 -20.93 -11.34 3.25
N ASP A 163 -21.85 -11.27 2.29
CA ASP A 163 -22.43 -12.45 1.64
C ASP A 163 -21.55 -12.94 0.50
N VAL A 164 -20.94 -12.01 -0.22
CA VAL A 164 -20.03 -12.27 -1.32
C VAL A 164 -18.72 -11.52 -1.10
N MET A 165 -17.61 -12.24 -1.08
CA MET A 165 -16.28 -11.71 -0.95
C MET A 165 -15.48 -12.04 -2.21
N ILE A 166 -15.02 -11.03 -2.95
CA ILE A 166 -14.26 -11.19 -4.19
C ILE A 166 -12.83 -10.72 -3.96
N PHE A 167 -11.88 -11.64 -4.02
CA PHE A 167 -10.45 -11.37 -3.85
C PHE A 167 -9.77 -11.33 -5.21
N ILE A 168 -9.18 -10.18 -5.57
CA ILE A 168 -8.61 -9.90 -6.89
C ILE A 168 -7.10 -9.67 -6.76
N GLY A 169 -6.29 -10.55 -7.36
CA GLY A 169 -4.83 -10.45 -7.31
C GLY A 169 -4.27 -10.36 -5.90
N CYS A 170 -4.81 -11.19 -4.98
CA CYS A 170 -4.38 -11.23 -3.59
C CYS A 170 -4.48 -12.62 -2.97
N ASN A 171 -3.58 -12.90 -2.01
CA ASN A 171 -3.53 -14.19 -1.30
C ASN A 171 -3.52 -13.98 0.23
N PRO A 172 -4.67 -13.60 0.82
CA PRO A 172 -4.74 -13.27 2.24
C PRO A 172 -4.41 -14.45 3.18
N ILE A 173 -4.60 -15.70 2.79
CA ILE A 173 -4.20 -16.85 3.61
C ILE A 173 -2.71 -16.77 3.97
N VAL A 174 -1.86 -16.35 3.03
CA VAL A 174 -0.41 -16.25 3.25
C VAL A 174 0.00 -14.86 3.72
N ALA A 175 -0.47 -13.81 3.04
CA ALA A 175 -0.02 -12.44 3.29
C ALA A 175 -0.66 -11.83 4.55
N HIS A 176 -1.94 -12.09 4.79
CA HIS A 176 -2.76 -11.49 5.84
C HIS A 176 -3.61 -12.54 6.60
N PRO A 177 -3.00 -13.52 7.29
CA PRO A 177 -3.74 -14.65 7.85
C PRO A 177 -4.84 -14.25 8.85
N ILE A 178 -4.67 -13.16 9.59
CA ILE A 178 -5.70 -12.67 10.52
C ILE A 178 -6.90 -12.06 9.78
N LEU A 179 -6.67 -11.38 8.65
CA LEU A 179 -7.77 -10.98 7.78
C LEU A 179 -8.55 -12.20 7.27
N TRP A 180 -7.84 -13.24 6.83
CA TRP A 180 -8.49 -14.48 6.40
C TRP A 180 -9.24 -15.18 7.53
N SER A 181 -8.80 -15.07 8.78
CA SER A 181 -9.53 -15.62 9.93
C SER A 181 -10.92 -14.99 10.10
N ARG A 182 -11.10 -13.71 9.67
CA ARG A 182 -12.40 -13.03 9.68
C ARG A 182 -13.35 -13.63 8.62
N VAL A 183 -12.81 -14.02 7.46
CA VAL A 183 -13.58 -14.78 6.45
C VAL A 183 -14.09 -16.11 7.02
N ALA A 184 -13.22 -16.79 7.79
CA ALA A 184 -13.59 -18.06 8.44
C ALA A 184 -14.63 -17.88 9.57
N LYS A 185 -14.60 -16.74 10.29
CA LYS A 185 -15.58 -16.40 11.33
C LYS A 185 -16.96 -16.00 10.79
N ASN A 186 -17.07 -15.67 9.52
CA ASN A 186 -18.34 -15.32 8.92
C ASN A 186 -19.32 -16.53 8.99
N GLU A 187 -20.37 -16.38 9.78
CA GLU A 187 -21.33 -17.45 10.09
C GLU A 187 -22.36 -17.72 8.97
N ASN A 188 -22.41 -16.84 7.95
CA ASN A 188 -23.30 -17.05 6.81
C ASN A 188 -22.87 -18.31 6.04
N LYS A 189 -23.65 -19.37 6.16
CA LYS A 189 -23.41 -20.66 5.50
C LYS A 189 -23.52 -20.59 3.97
N ASN A 190 -24.21 -19.59 3.45
CA ASN A 190 -24.42 -19.36 2.03
C ASN A 190 -23.43 -18.34 1.44
N LYS A 191 -22.49 -17.83 2.25
CA LYS A 191 -21.48 -16.91 1.75
C LYS A 191 -20.73 -17.49 0.57
N LYS A 192 -20.31 -16.62 -0.32
CA LYS A 192 -19.50 -16.96 -1.49
C LYS A 192 -18.13 -16.27 -1.40
N VAL A 193 -17.08 -17.05 -1.53
CA VAL A 193 -15.71 -16.56 -1.65
C VAL A 193 -15.24 -16.80 -3.08
N ILE A 194 -14.90 -15.74 -3.78
CA ILE A 194 -14.48 -15.77 -5.18
C ILE A 194 -13.06 -15.25 -5.25
N VAL A 195 -12.19 -15.89 -6.02
CA VAL A 195 -10.82 -15.44 -6.26
C VAL A 195 -10.60 -15.26 -7.76
N ILE A 196 -10.14 -14.08 -8.14
CA ILE A 196 -9.69 -13.73 -9.49
C ILE A 196 -8.18 -13.61 -9.47
N ASP A 197 -7.47 -14.60 -9.98
CA ASP A 197 -6.00 -14.68 -9.93
C ASP A 197 -5.51 -15.65 -11.01
N PRO A 198 -4.46 -15.31 -11.76
CA PRO A 198 -3.87 -16.23 -12.76
C PRO A 198 -3.25 -17.48 -12.12
N ARG A 199 -2.97 -17.43 -10.82
CA ARG A 199 -2.42 -18.55 -10.05
C ARG A 199 -3.45 -19.12 -9.11
N LYS A 200 -3.59 -20.44 -9.09
CA LYS A 200 -4.40 -21.13 -8.06
C LYS A 200 -3.66 -21.08 -6.71
N SER A 201 -3.72 -19.90 -6.09
CA SER A 201 -3.10 -19.60 -4.80
C SER A 201 -3.76 -20.38 -3.64
N GLU A 202 -3.17 -20.33 -2.44
CA GLU A 202 -3.72 -20.95 -1.24
C GLU A 202 -5.14 -20.41 -0.95
N THR A 203 -5.39 -19.15 -1.23
CA THR A 203 -6.74 -18.54 -1.12
C THR A 203 -7.66 -19.08 -2.21
N ALA A 204 -7.20 -19.21 -3.45
CA ALA A 204 -7.97 -19.76 -4.55
C ALA A 204 -8.36 -21.24 -4.33
N VAL A 205 -7.50 -22.03 -3.66
CA VAL A 205 -7.81 -23.41 -3.27
C VAL A 205 -8.96 -23.50 -2.27
N ARG A 206 -9.17 -22.47 -1.46
CA ARG A 206 -10.22 -22.40 -0.42
C ARG A 206 -11.46 -21.63 -0.86
N ALA A 207 -11.44 -21.05 -2.05
CA ALA A 207 -12.58 -20.31 -2.61
C ALA A 207 -13.67 -21.24 -3.15
N ASP A 208 -14.91 -20.75 -3.14
CA ASP A 208 -16.05 -21.42 -3.81
C ASP A 208 -15.92 -21.33 -5.33
N MET A 209 -15.30 -20.24 -5.83
CA MET A 209 -15.05 -20.04 -7.26
C MET A 209 -13.65 -19.45 -7.46
N TRP A 210 -12.88 -20.08 -8.33
CA TRP A 210 -11.62 -19.53 -8.84
C TRP A 210 -11.77 -19.15 -10.32
N ILE A 211 -11.41 -17.91 -10.64
CA ILE A 211 -11.42 -17.35 -11.98
C ILE A 211 -9.97 -17.22 -12.44
N ASP A 212 -9.58 -18.14 -13.31
CA ASP A 212 -8.23 -18.28 -13.88
C ASP A 212 -8.02 -17.27 -15.01
N ILE A 213 -7.73 -16.04 -14.64
CA ILE A 213 -7.58 -14.93 -15.59
C ILE A 213 -6.20 -14.89 -16.24
N LYS A 214 -6.11 -14.58 -17.54
CA LYS A 214 -4.82 -14.27 -18.18
C LYS A 214 -4.19 -13.05 -17.51
N PRO A 215 -2.86 -13.08 -17.21
CA PRO A 215 -2.17 -11.91 -16.66
C PRO A 215 -2.39 -10.65 -17.51
N LYS A 216 -2.56 -9.48 -16.86
CA LYS A 216 -2.76 -8.15 -17.48
C LYS A 216 -4.14 -7.93 -18.11
N SER A 217 -5.09 -8.82 -17.96
CA SER A 217 -6.44 -8.68 -18.54
C SER A 217 -7.52 -8.27 -17.54
N ASP A 218 -7.13 -7.93 -16.30
CA ASP A 218 -8.06 -7.58 -15.22
C ASP A 218 -9.04 -6.49 -15.60
N ILE A 219 -8.55 -5.40 -16.21
CA ILE A 219 -9.40 -4.26 -16.61
C ILE A 219 -10.42 -4.67 -17.68
N ARG A 220 -10.04 -5.56 -18.59
CA ARG A 220 -10.95 -6.08 -19.61
C ARG A 220 -12.08 -6.87 -18.97
N LEU A 221 -11.76 -7.78 -18.03
CA LEU A 221 -12.76 -8.54 -17.28
C LEU A 221 -13.69 -7.61 -16.50
N LEU A 222 -13.15 -6.66 -15.74
CA LEU A 222 -13.91 -5.77 -14.87
C LEU A 222 -14.85 -4.84 -15.66
N TYR A 223 -14.40 -4.29 -16.79
CA TYR A 223 -15.25 -3.46 -17.65
C TYR A 223 -16.31 -4.28 -18.37
N THR A 224 -15.99 -5.51 -18.83
CA THR A 224 -17.00 -6.41 -19.38
C THR A 224 -18.04 -6.78 -18.31
N LEU A 225 -17.60 -7.08 -17.08
CA LEU A 225 -18.50 -7.35 -15.95
C LEU A 225 -19.43 -6.16 -15.65
N ALA A 226 -18.86 -4.94 -15.62
CA ALA A 226 -19.64 -3.72 -15.44
C ALA A 226 -20.67 -3.53 -16.56
N ASN A 227 -20.28 -3.76 -17.82
CA ASN A 227 -21.21 -3.68 -18.96
C ASN A 227 -22.37 -4.67 -18.81
N VAL A 228 -22.07 -5.92 -18.45
CA VAL A 228 -23.09 -6.96 -18.22
C VAL A 228 -24.07 -6.56 -17.11
N LEU A 229 -23.57 -6.05 -15.99
CA LEU A 229 -24.41 -5.59 -14.88
C LEU A 229 -25.36 -4.46 -15.32
N ILE A 230 -24.84 -3.52 -16.12
CA ILE A 230 -25.65 -2.41 -16.68
C ILE A 230 -26.69 -2.92 -17.68
N GLU A 231 -26.32 -3.77 -18.65
CA GLU A 231 -27.22 -4.31 -19.66
C GLU A 231 -28.35 -5.16 -19.06
N LYS A 232 -28.07 -5.84 -17.93
CA LYS A 232 -29.07 -6.63 -17.20
C LYS A 232 -29.95 -5.80 -16.26
N GLY A 233 -29.65 -4.52 -16.06
CA GLY A 233 -30.29 -3.68 -15.04
C GLY A 233 -29.97 -4.12 -13.61
N TRP A 234 -28.84 -4.81 -13.41
CA TRP A 234 -28.35 -5.29 -12.11
C TRP A 234 -27.49 -4.25 -11.40
N ILE A 235 -28.02 -3.04 -11.32
CA ILE A 235 -27.38 -1.84 -10.73
C ILE A 235 -28.32 -1.19 -9.72
N ASP A 236 -27.78 -0.39 -8.82
CA ASP A 236 -28.52 0.40 -7.84
C ASP A 236 -28.72 1.83 -8.39
N GLU A 237 -29.81 2.04 -9.13
CA GLU A 237 -30.11 3.33 -9.76
C GLU A 237 -30.31 4.46 -8.75
N GLU A 238 -30.85 4.16 -7.57
CA GLU A 238 -31.06 5.14 -6.52
C GLU A 238 -29.70 5.60 -5.93
N PHE A 239 -28.82 4.66 -5.61
CA PHE A 239 -27.48 4.97 -5.13
C PHE A 239 -26.68 5.76 -6.18
N ILE A 240 -26.72 5.30 -7.44
CA ILE A 240 -26.04 5.99 -8.55
C ILE A 240 -26.49 7.45 -8.63
N LYS A 241 -27.78 7.69 -8.64
CA LYS A 241 -28.36 9.03 -8.74
C LYS A 241 -27.99 9.95 -7.59
N ASN A 242 -27.95 9.42 -6.37
CA ASN A 242 -27.79 10.19 -5.15
C ASN A 242 -26.34 10.37 -4.71
N SER A 243 -25.42 9.45 -5.13
CA SER A 243 -24.09 9.31 -4.54
C SER A 243 -22.95 9.22 -5.55
N THR A 244 -23.22 9.33 -6.85
CA THR A 244 -22.17 9.26 -7.88
C THR A 244 -22.31 10.38 -8.90
N GLU A 245 -21.23 10.65 -9.62
CA GLU A 245 -21.16 11.59 -10.73
C GLU A 245 -20.77 10.89 -12.02
N ASP A 246 -21.21 11.41 -13.17
CA ASP A 246 -20.85 10.96 -14.53
C ASP A 246 -21.08 9.47 -14.82
N PHE A 247 -22.13 8.87 -14.27
CA PHE A 247 -22.45 7.46 -14.55
C PHE A 247 -22.70 7.19 -16.04
N GLU A 248 -23.32 8.12 -16.77
CA GLU A 248 -23.55 7.98 -18.21
C GLU A 248 -22.24 7.98 -19.02
N GLY A 249 -21.24 8.75 -18.61
CA GLY A 249 -19.90 8.70 -19.19
C GLY A 249 -19.24 7.35 -18.98
N PHE A 250 -19.34 6.79 -17.77
CA PHE A 250 -18.84 5.43 -17.46
C PHE A 250 -19.57 4.36 -18.27
N LYS A 251 -20.90 4.38 -18.32
CA LYS A 251 -21.74 3.45 -19.09
C LYS A 251 -21.38 3.47 -20.58
N ASN A 252 -21.22 4.65 -21.16
CA ASN A 252 -20.79 4.80 -22.56
C ASN A 252 -19.37 4.21 -22.78
N HIS A 253 -18.47 4.36 -21.82
CA HIS A 253 -17.14 3.80 -21.92
C HIS A 253 -17.16 2.26 -21.90
N VAL A 254 -17.84 1.64 -20.92
CA VAL A 254 -17.84 0.19 -20.76
C VAL A 254 -18.65 -0.55 -21.81
N LYS A 255 -19.55 0.12 -22.52
CA LYS A 255 -20.30 -0.42 -23.66
C LYS A 255 -19.39 -1.00 -24.77
N ASN A 256 -18.15 -0.51 -24.87
CA ASN A 256 -17.15 -1.02 -25.81
C ASN A 256 -16.52 -2.37 -25.40
N TYR A 257 -16.89 -2.90 -24.24
CA TYR A 257 -16.35 -4.14 -23.69
C TYR A 257 -17.39 -5.24 -23.78
N ASP A 258 -17.59 -5.76 -25.02
CA ASP A 258 -18.56 -6.82 -25.30
C ASP A 258 -18.18 -8.11 -24.59
N ILE A 259 -19.18 -8.77 -24.02
CA ILE A 259 -19.03 -10.08 -23.38
C ILE A 259 -18.67 -11.19 -24.38
N ASN A 260 -18.98 -11.02 -25.66
CA ASN A 260 -18.63 -12.01 -26.69
C ASN A 260 -17.12 -12.09 -26.95
N ASP A 261 -16.38 -11.02 -26.67
CA ASP A 261 -14.92 -10.95 -26.86
C ASP A 261 -14.14 -11.29 -25.58
N VAL A 262 -14.82 -11.48 -24.45
CA VAL A 262 -14.17 -11.58 -23.13
C VAL A 262 -13.21 -12.77 -23.05
N GLU A 263 -13.58 -13.92 -23.64
CA GLU A 263 -12.77 -15.14 -23.57
C GLU A 263 -11.46 -15.01 -24.35
N GLU A 264 -11.48 -14.34 -25.49
CA GLU A 264 -10.27 -14.06 -26.28
C GLU A 264 -9.23 -13.28 -25.47
N TYR A 265 -9.66 -12.21 -24.78
CA TYR A 265 -8.76 -11.32 -24.06
C TYR A 265 -8.38 -11.85 -22.67
N THR A 266 -9.31 -12.50 -21.97
CA THR A 266 -9.13 -12.83 -20.55
C THR A 266 -8.91 -14.32 -20.28
N GLY A 267 -9.25 -15.19 -21.23
CA GLY A 267 -9.29 -16.64 -21.05
C GLY A 267 -10.53 -17.13 -20.28
N ILE A 268 -11.44 -16.21 -19.92
CA ILE A 268 -12.63 -16.54 -19.12
C ILE A 268 -13.84 -16.64 -20.02
N SER A 269 -14.54 -17.78 -19.97
CA SER A 269 -15.75 -17.99 -20.79
C SER A 269 -16.86 -17.00 -20.44
N LYS A 270 -17.65 -16.64 -21.44
CA LYS A 270 -18.87 -15.83 -21.30
C LYS A 270 -19.77 -16.31 -20.17
N GLY A 271 -19.98 -17.63 -20.09
CA GLY A 271 -20.81 -18.23 -19.04
C GLY A 271 -20.31 -17.93 -17.63
N LYS A 272 -18.99 -17.95 -17.42
CA LYS A 272 -18.37 -17.67 -16.12
C LYS A 272 -18.46 -16.19 -15.73
N VAL A 273 -18.39 -15.27 -16.70
CA VAL A 273 -18.62 -13.85 -16.46
C VAL A 273 -20.07 -13.56 -16.08
N LEU A 274 -21.04 -14.21 -16.77
CA LEU A 274 -22.46 -14.12 -16.44
C LEU A 274 -22.76 -14.67 -15.04
N GLU A 275 -22.15 -15.80 -14.67
CA GLU A 275 -22.26 -16.39 -13.34
C GLU A 275 -21.73 -15.43 -12.27
N LEU A 276 -20.56 -14.82 -12.48
CA LEU A 276 -19.98 -13.82 -11.58
C LEU A 276 -20.91 -12.60 -11.43
N ALA A 277 -21.44 -12.09 -12.54
CA ALA A 277 -22.38 -10.96 -12.52
C ALA A 277 -23.65 -11.29 -11.73
N GLU A 278 -24.20 -12.51 -11.92
CA GLU A 278 -25.38 -12.96 -11.20
C GLU A 278 -25.12 -13.13 -9.69
N ILE A 279 -23.95 -13.64 -9.30
CA ILE A 279 -23.56 -13.75 -7.88
C ILE A 279 -23.47 -12.36 -7.24
N ILE A 280 -22.89 -11.38 -7.93
CA ILE A 280 -22.82 -9.99 -7.45
C ILE A 280 -24.24 -9.41 -7.30
N HIS A 281 -25.09 -9.59 -8.29
CA HIS A 281 -26.47 -9.08 -8.27
C HIS A 281 -27.31 -9.68 -7.15
N LYS A 282 -27.16 -10.98 -6.87
CA LYS A 282 -27.92 -11.69 -5.82
C LYS A 282 -27.36 -11.46 -4.42
N GLY A 283 -26.13 -11.00 -4.29
CA GLY A 283 -25.50 -10.69 -3.01
C GLY A 283 -26.06 -9.38 -2.43
N GLU A 284 -26.59 -9.43 -1.20
CA GLU A 284 -27.03 -8.23 -0.49
C GLU A 284 -25.85 -7.38 -0.01
N LYS A 285 -24.72 -8.04 0.30
CA LYS A 285 -23.48 -7.43 0.82
C LYS A 285 -22.28 -7.99 0.09
N VAL A 286 -21.85 -7.28 -0.93
CA VAL A 286 -20.69 -7.65 -1.75
C VAL A 286 -19.48 -6.80 -1.39
N SER A 287 -18.37 -7.44 -1.07
CA SER A 287 -17.11 -6.78 -0.82
C SER A 287 -16.02 -7.23 -1.81
N LEU A 288 -15.30 -6.27 -2.37
CA LEU A 288 -14.23 -6.51 -3.34
C LEU A 288 -12.89 -6.15 -2.68
N TRP A 289 -11.94 -7.08 -2.74
CA TRP A 289 -10.66 -6.98 -2.04
C TRP A 289 -9.49 -7.18 -2.99
N TRP A 290 -8.50 -6.30 -2.97
CA TRP A 290 -7.32 -6.47 -3.82
C TRP A 290 -6.02 -6.06 -3.13
N THR A 291 -4.88 -6.53 -3.68
CA THR A 291 -3.54 -6.13 -3.27
C THR A 291 -2.63 -5.88 -4.49
N MET A 292 -1.41 -6.37 -4.45
CA MET A 292 -0.35 -6.08 -5.42
C MET A 292 -0.62 -6.62 -6.82
N GLY A 293 -1.41 -7.69 -6.98
CA GLY A 293 -1.78 -8.19 -8.31
C GLY A 293 -2.50 -7.13 -9.14
N VAL A 294 -3.31 -6.28 -8.49
CA VAL A 294 -3.92 -5.09 -9.12
C VAL A 294 -2.98 -3.89 -9.06
N ASN A 295 -2.46 -3.54 -7.86
CA ASN A 295 -1.71 -2.30 -7.67
C ASN A 295 -0.41 -2.22 -8.49
N GLN A 296 0.20 -3.36 -8.82
CA GLN A 296 1.41 -3.47 -9.64
C GLN A 296 1.12 -4.03 -11.02
N GLY A 297 -0.17 -4.15 -11.37
CA GLY A 297 -0.64 -4.70 -12.64
C GLY A 297 -0.59 -3.73 -13.82
N PHE A 298 -1.08 -4.18 -14.96
CA PHE A 298 -1.24 -3.35 -16.15
C PHE A 298 -2.43 -2.39 -15.97
N GLN A 299 -2.23 -1.12 -16.33
CA GLN A 299 -3.22 -0.05 -16.14
C GLN A 299 -3.80 -0.01 -14.72
N ALA A 300 -2.95 -0.21 -13.73
CA ALA A 300 -3.30 -0.51 -12.36
C ALA A 300 -4.29 0.50 -11.72
N VAL A 301 -4.12 1.82 -11.95
CA VAL A 301 -5.06 2.84 -11.43
C VAL A 301 -6.46 2.63 -12.02
N ARG A 302 -6.57 2.39 -13.32
CA ARG A 302 -7.84 2.16 -14.00
C ARG A 302 -8.50 0.84 -13.56
N THR A 303 -7.68 -0.20 -13.32
CA THR A 303 -8.16 -1.47 -12.77
C THR A 303 -8.74 -1.29 -11.36
N ALA A 304 -8.05 -0.57 -10.49
CA ALA A 304 -8.55 -0.25 -9.15
C ALA A 304 -9.83 0.61 -9.21
N GLN A 305 -9.89 1.59 -10.10
CA GLN A 305 -11.11 2.39 -10.32
C GLN A 305 -12.27 1.54 -10.87
N ALA A 306 -12.00 0.55 -11.74
CA ALA A 306 -13.04 -0.36 -12.22
C ALA A 306 -13.65 -1.18 -11.08
N ILE A 307 -12.83 -1.63 -10.11
CA ILE A 307 -13.31 -2.30 -8.90
C ILE A 307 -14.19 -1.35 -8.07
N ILE A 308 -13.75 -0.11 -7.87
CA ILE A 308 -14.50 0.92 -7.16
C ILE A 308 -15.83 1.21 -7.87
N ASN A 309 -15.82 1.35 -9.19
CA ASN A 309 -17.03 1.62 -9.97
C ASN A 309 -18.04 0.49 -9.90
N ILE A 310 -17.60 -0.78 -9.86
CA ILE A 310 -18.50 -1.93 -9.65
C ILE A 310 -19.16 -1.84 -8.27
N ALA A 311 -18.39 -1.51 -7.22
CA ALA A 311 -18.96 -1.33 -5.89
C ALA A 311 -19.98 -0.18 -5.83
N LEU A 312 -19.67 0.96 -6.46
CA LEU A 312 -20.54 2.13 -6.52
C LEU A 312 -21.83 1.83 -7.29
N MET A 313 -21.72 1.30 -8.52
CA MET A 313 -22.90 1.08 -9.36
C MET A 313 -23.85 0.00 -8.85
N THR A 314 -23.36 -0.87 -7.95
CA THR A 314 -24.18 -1.93 -7.32
C THR A 314 -24.59 -1.59 -5.88
N GLY A 315 -24.34 -0.35 -5.39
CA GLY A 315 -24.68 0.08 -4.03
C GLY A 315 -23.88 -0.67 -2.93
N ASN A 316 -22.77 -1.31 -3.30
CA ASN A 316 -21.96 -2.12 -2.39
C ASN A 316 -20.81 -1.32 -1.76
N ILE A 317 -21.16 -0.20 -1.13
CA ILE A 317 -20.23 0.67 -0.41
C ILE A 317 -20.95 1.44 0.70
N GLY A 318 -20.22 1.81 1.76
CA GLY A 318 -20.75 2.65 2.84
C GLY A 318 -21.68 1.98 3.82
N ARG A 319 -21.79 0.67 3.81
CA ARG A 319 -22.56 -0.14 4.76
C ARG A 319 -21.82 -1.42 5.16
N PRO A 320 -22.08 -1.98 6.36
CA PRO A 320 -21.35 -3.16 6.84
C PRO A 320 -21.40 -4.34 5.86
N GLY A 321 -20.25 -4.96 5.65
CA GLY A 321 -20.10 -6.11 4.75
C GLY A 321 -19.89 -5.77 3.29
N THR A 322 -19.71 -4.49 2.94
CA THR A 322 -19.51 -4.03 1.55
C THR A 322 -18.20 -3.27 1.38
N GLY A 323 -17.87 -2.90 0.15
CA GLY A 323 -16.77 -1.99 -0.15
C GLY A 323 -15.83 -2.44 -1.26
N ALA A 324 -15.06 -1.47 -1.76
CA ALA A 324 -13.94 -1.65 -2.68
C ALA A 324 -12.63 -1.47 -1.90
N ASN A 325 -12.00 -2.56 -1.48
CA ASN A 325 -11.12 -2.62 -0.33
C ASN A 325 -9.68 -3.00 -0.72
N SER A 326 -8.80 -2.01 -0.79
CA SER A 326 -7.38 -2.24 -1.03
C SER A 326 -6.67 -2.66 0.27
N ILE A 327 -6.05 -3.83 0.27
CA ILE A 327 -5.31 -4.36 1.42
C ILE A 327 -3.83 -3.99 1.26
N THR A 328 -3.30 -3.25 2.20
CA THR A 328 -1.88 -2.87 2.26
C THR A 328 -1.02 -4.04 2.76
N GLY A 329 0.20 -4.17 2.23
CA GLY A 329 1.16 -5.17 2.72
C GLY A 329 1.92 -4.72 3.96
N GLN A 330 2.54 -3.56 3.91
CA GLN A 330 3.45 -3.04 4.95
C GLN A 330 2.71 -2.51 6.17
N CYS A 331 3.24 -2.76 7.36
CA CYS A 331 2.58 -2.47 8.64
C CYS A 331 2.28 -0.97 8.87
N ASN A 332 3.12 -0.07 8.36
CA ASN A 332 2.96 1.38 8.54
C ASN A 332 2.98 2.15 7.21
N ALA A 333 2.40 1.58 6.15
CA ALA A 333 2.31 2.25 4.86
C ALA A 333 1.53 3.56 4.91
N MET A 334 0.51 3.66 5.75
CA MET A 334 -0.23 4.91 5.96
C MET A 334 0.63 5.96 6.66
N GLY A 335 1.38 5.59 7.70
CA GLY A 335 2.34 6.47 8.36
C GLY A 335 3.35 7.05 7.38
N SER A 336 3.85 6.26 6.43
CA SER A 336 4.81 6.76 5.44
C SER A 336 4.26 7.90 4.58
N ARG A 337 2.96 7.94 4.35
CA ARG A 337 2.29 9.00 3.59
C ARG A 337 2.01 10.25 4.42
N ILE A 338 1.74 10.05 5.71
CA ILE A 338 1.41 11.13 6.63
C ILE A 338 2.69 11.82 7.15
N PHE A 339 3.73 11.05 7.45
CA PHE A 339 4.95 11.55 8.11
C PHE A 339 6.09 11.86 7.14
N SER A 340 5.78 12.38 5.95
CA SER A 340 6.77 12.88 4.97
C SER A 340 7.81 11.87 4.49
N ASN A 341 7.51 10.59 4.59
CA ASN A 341 8.39 9.49 4.12
C ASN A 341 8.10 9.08 2.68
N THR A 342 7.43 9.94 1.93
CA THR A 342 7.15 9.86 0.51
C THR A 342 7.44 11.21 -0.14
N THR A 343 7.05 11.43 -1.38
CA THR A 343 7.25 12.73 -2.06
C THR A 343 6.32 13.85 -1.56
N GLY A 344 5.41 13.58 -0.63
CA GLY A 344 4.42 14.54 -0.10
C GLY A 344 4.89 15.32 1.13
N LEU A 345 4.18 16.37 1.45
CA LEU A 345 4.36 17.15 2.67
C LEU A 345 3.77 16.41 3.88
N TYR A 346 4.16 16.78 5.09
CA TYR A 346 3.54 16.30 6.33
C TYR A 346 2.03 16.38 6.29
N GLY A 347 1.36 15.32 6.76
CA GLY A 347 -0.09 15.19 6.74
C GLY A 347 -0.65 14.93 5.33
N GLY A 348 0.18 14.51 4.36
CA GLY A 348 -0.25 14.18 3.00
C GLY A 348 -0.66 15.38 2.14
N GLY A 349 -0.24 16.60 2.50
CA GLY A 349 -0.54 17.83 1.76
C GLY A 349 0.39 18.08 0.59
N GLU A 350 0.01 19.09 -0.21
CA GLU A 350 0.81 19.54 -1.33
C GLU A 350 1.83 20.61 -0.91
N TYR A 351 3.04 20.55 -1.46
CA TYR A 351 4.09 21.54 -1.17
C TYR A 351 3.74 22.97 -1.67
N SER A 352 2.85 23.08 -2.64
CA SER A 352 2.34 24.37 -3.14
C SER A 352 1.40 25.09 -2.16
N ASP A 353 0.84 24.39 -1.18
CA ASP A 353 -0.05 24.96 -0.17
C ASP A 353 0.76 25.76 0.88
N VAL A 354 0.85 27.07 0.68
CA VAL A 354 1.56 28.00 1.55
C VAL A 354 1.03 27.99 2.98
N LYS A 355 -0.30 27.92 3.15
CA LYS A 355 -0.94 27.92 4.47
C LYS A 355 -0.51 26.69 5.27
N ARG A 356 -0.48 25.55 4.61
CA ARG A 356 -0.07 24.29 5.22
C ARG A 356 1.43 24.25 5.53
N ARG A 357 2.28 24.77 4.63
CA ARG A 357 3.72 24.89 4.93
C ARG A 357 3.98 25.76 6.15
N LYS A 358 3.32 26.90 6.28
CA LYS A 358 3.44 27.77 7.45
C LYS A 358 3.04 27.09 8.74
N ALA A 359 1.91 26.38 8.75
CA ALA A 359 1.45 25.63 9.91
C ALA A 359 2.45 24.51 10.31
N ILE A 360 3.05 23.84 9.34
CA ILE A 360 4.06 22.81 9.57
C ILE A 360 5.36 23.42 10.11
N ALA A 361 5.80 24.53 9.55
CA ALA A 361 6.98 25.25 10.02
C ALA A 361 6.83 25.72 11.48
N GLU A 362 5.63 26.19 11.83
CA GLU A 362 5.30 26.56 13.22
C GLU A 362 5.34 25.34 14.17
N ILE A 363 4.74 24.20 13.77
CA ILE A 363 4.77 22.96 14.57
C ILE A 363 6.19 22.43 14.75
N LEU A 364 7.02 22.51 13.72
CA LEU A 364 8.40 22.03 13.74
C LEU A 364 9.40 23.06 14.32
N GLU A 365 8.94 24.26 14.65
CA GLU A 365 9.76 25.38 15.13
C GLU A 365 10.96 25.69 14.19
N ILE A 366 10.69 25.71 12.87
CA ILE A 366 11.69 25.99 11.82
C ILE A 366 11.24 27.14 10.92
N ASP A 367 12.20 27.71 10.17
CA ASP A 367 11.88 28.65 9.10
C ASP A 367 11.14 27.95 7.96
N GLU A 368 10.04 28.55 7.46
CA GLU A 368 9.27 28.03 6.32
C GLU A 368 10.15 27.84 5.07
N GLU A 369 11.18 28.65 4.91
CA GLU A 369 12.12 28.58 3.77
C GLU A 369 12.93 27.26 3.73
N LEU A 370 13.01 26.52 4.85
CA LEU A 370 13.61 25.19 4.92
C LEU A 370 12.69 24.12 4.31
N LEU A 371 11.39 24.37 4.24
CA LEU A 371 10.44 23.42 3.65
C LEU A 371 10.50 23.50 2.11
N PRO A 372 10.58 22.36 1.42
CA PRO A 372 10.49 22.36 -0.04
C PRO A 372 9.21 23.02 -0.53
N LYS A 373 9.30 23.78 -1.63
CA LYS A 373 8.15 24.46 -2.25
C LYS A 373 7.52 23.64 -3.37
N LYS A 374 8.13 22.52 -3.73
CA LYS A 374 7.67 21.57 -4.75
C LYS A 374 7.95 20.12 -4.28
N PRO A 375 7.22 19.13 -4.80
CA PRO A 375 7.49 17.72 -4.52
C PRO A 375 8.94 17.35 -4.85
N THR A 376 9.52 16.46 -4.05
CA THR A 376 10.80 15.84 -4.36
C THR A 376 10.60 14.74 -5.42
N LYS A 377 11.71 14.30 -6.04
CA LYS A 377 11.64 13.28 -7.11
C LYS A 377 11.18 11.93 -6.58
N PRO A 378 10.33 11.24 -7.35
CA PRO A 378 9.87 9.93 -6.99
C PRO A 378 10.97 8.86 -7.18
N TYR A 379 10.77 7.72 -6.53
CA TYR A 379 11.70 6.60 -6.50
C TYR A 379 12.24 6.17 -7.88
N ASN A 380 11.37 6.04 -8.87
CA ASN A 380 11.74 5.61 -10.22
C ASN A 380 12.72 6.60 -10.90
N GLU A 381 12.52 7.89 -10.72
CA GLU A 381 13.41 8.92 -11.30
C GLU A 381 14.78 8.93 -10.61
N ILE A 382 14.83 8.71 -9.29
CA ILE A 382 16.07 8.59 -8.54
C ILE A 382 16.86 7.37 -9.03
N VAL A 383 16.24 6.20 -9.10
CA VAL A 383 16.88 4.95 -9.54
C VAL A 383 17.30 5.02 -11.00
N ASP A 384 16.48 5.58 -11.87
CA ASP A 384 16.80 5.74 -13.29
C ASP A 384 18.00 6.67 -13.49
N GLY A 385 18.09 7.73 -12.70
CA GLY A 385 19.25 8.62 -12.67
C GLY A 385 20.53 7.91 -12.23
N ILE A 386 20.49 7.12 -11.18
CA ILE A 386 21.63 6.32 -10.71
C ILE A 386 22.08 5.34 -11.81
N ASN A 387 21.15 4.62 -12.43
CA ASN A 387 21.45 3.67 -13.52
C ASN A 387 22.11 4.35 -14.73
N LYS A 388 21.65 5.55 -15.08
CA LYS A 388 22.25 6.32 -16.18
C LYS A 388 23.70 6.71 -15.90
N VAL A 389 24.02 7.07 -14.67
CA VAL A 389 25.40 7.35 -14.25
C VAL A 389 26.25 6.09 -14.26
N LEU A 390 25.77 5.00 -13.68
CA LEU A 390 26.49 3.73 -13.61
C LEU A 390 26.77 3.14 -15.01
N ASN A 391 25.85 3.31 -15.95
CA ASN A 391 26.01 2.86 -17.32
C ASN A 391 26.76 3.84 -18.23
N GLY A 392 27.28 4.95 -17.70
CA GLY A 392 28.02 5.95 -18.47
C GLY A 392 27.18 6.73 -19.50
N THR A 393 25.84 6.63 -19.46
CA THR A 393 24.93 7.33 -20.38
C THR A 393 24.67 8.79 -19.98
N THR A 394 25.02 9.17 -18.78
CA THR A 394 25.03 10.55 -18.30
C THR A 394 26.08 10.70 -17.19
N ASN A 395 26.52 11.91 -16.92
CA ASN A 395 27.39 12.21 -15.79
C ASN A 395 26.58 12.85 -14.64
N MET A 396 27.20 12.96 -13.45
CA MET A 396 26.53 13.53 -12.26
C MET A 396 26.06 14.97 -12.45
N ASN A 397 26.78 15.78 -13.25
CA ASN A 397 26.40 17.16 -13.49
C ASN A 397 25.16 17.25 -14.40
N GLU A 398 25.11 16.45 -15.46
CA GLU A 398 23.91 16.32 -16.31
C GLU A 398 22.71 15.78 -15.54
N LEU A 399 22.95 14.79 -14.69
CA LEU A 399 21.92 14.24 -13.85
C LEU A 399 21.32 15.32 -12.92
N ASN A 400 22.17 16.09 -12.25
CA ASN A 400 21.73 17.17 -11.36
C ASN A 400 20.97 18.25 -12.12
N ASN A 401 21.42 18.64 -13.31
CA ASN A 401 20.71 19.61 -14.14
C ASN A 401 19.33 19.09 -14.62
N LYS A 402 19.26 17.81 -15.01
CA LYS A 402 17.97 17.17 -15.37
C LYS A 402 17.07 16.95 -14.16
N LEU A 403 17.67 16.69 -13.00
CA LEU A 403 16.97 16.53 -11.74
C LEU A 403 16.44 17.87 -11.21
N ALA A 404 17.06 19.01 -11.53
CA ALA A 404 16.62 20.34 -11.14
C ALA A 404 15.46 20.90 -12.00
N LEU A 405 15.12 20.28 -13.13
CA LEU A 405 14.11 20.76 -14.08
C LEU A 405 12.68 20.20 -13.85
N TYR A 406 12.48 19.35 -12.85
CA TYR A 406 11.18 18.79 -12.47
C TYR A 406 10.90 19.06 -10.99
#